data_c928e3c2436cf5ef4daf09f1060ad9b9
#
_entry.id   c928e3c2436cf5ef4daf09f1060ad9b9
#
_cell.length_a   1.000
_cell.length_b   1.000
_cell.length_c   1.000
_cell.angle_alpha   90.00
_cell.angle_beta   90.00
_cell.angle_gamma   90.00
#
_symmetry.space_group_name_H-M   'P 1'
#
loop_
_entity.id
_entity.type
_entity.pdbx_description
1 polymer ?
#
loop_
_entity_poly.entity_id
_entity_poly.type
_entity_poly.pdbx_seq_one_letter_code
_entity_poly.pdbx_strand_id
1 'polypeptide(L)'
;MTDEFYMRRAIELAKKGRGWTNPNPMVGAVIVKNGSIIGEGYHEKCGELHAERNAIASLTESAEGATLYVTLEPCCHYGKTPPCTEAILEQKIARVVIGSRDPNPKVSGKGAKILREAGVQVEEDFLREECDALNPVFFHYITTGLPYVVMKYACLLYTSDAADDMQC
;
A
#
# COMPACT_ATOMS: atom_id res chain seq x y z
N MET A 1 8.73 -20.22 -0.14
CA MET A 1 7.46 -19.47 -0.09
C MET A 1 7.21 -18.88 -1.46
N THR A 2 5.97 -18.59 -1.84
CA THR A 2 5.60 -18.07 -3.17
C THR A 2 5.49 -16.55 -3.16
N ASP A 3 5.52 -15.92 -4.34
CA ASP A 3 5.27 -14.46 -4.48
C ASP A 3 3.92 -14.07 -3.90
N GLU A 4 2.88 -14.92 -4.07
CA GLU A 4 1.58 -14.71 -3.45
C GLU A 4 1.63 -14.60 -1.92
N PHE A 5 2.42 -15.45 -1.27
CA PHE A 5 2.57 -15.41 0.19
C PHE A 5 3.11 -14.04 0.64
N TYR A 6 4.14 -13.52 -0.03
CA TYR A 6 4.75 -12.25 0.32
C TYR A 6 3.84 -11.07 0.01
N MET A 7 3.12 -11.09 -1.11
CA MET A 7 2.15 -10.03 -1.43
C MET A 7 0.98 -10.03 -0.44
N ARG A 8 0.43 -11.19 -0.07
CA ARG A 8 -0.61 -11.27 0.96
C ARG A 8 -0.10 -10.79 2.33
N ARG A 9 1.17 -11.06 2.64
CA ARG A 9 1.79 -10.48 3.85
C ARG A 9 1.83 -8.94 3.78
N ALA A 10 2.17 -8.36 2.63
CA ALA A 10 2.13 -6.91 2.43
C ALA A 10 0.69 -6.36 2.57
N ILE A 11 -0.32 -7.07 2.07
CA ILE A 11 -1.74 -6.73 2.23
C ILE A 11 -2.14 -6.72 3.72
N GLU A 12 -1.73 -7.71 4.50
CA GLU A 12 -2.00 -7.76 5.95
C GLU A 12 -1.34 -6.60 6.71
N LEU A 13 -0.12 -6.23 6.32
CA LEU A 13 0.55 -5.07 6.88
C LEU A 13 -0.20 -3.77 6.54
N ALA A 14 -0.62 -3.59 5.30
CA ALA A 14 -1.37 -2.41 4.86
C ALA A 14 -2.63 -2.18 5.71
N LYS A 15 -3.36 -3.24 6.06
CA LYS A 15 -4.58 -3.16 6.88
C LYS A 15 -4.36 -2.55 8.26
N LYS A 16 -3.13 -2.60 8.82
CA LYS A 16 -2.80 -1.98 10.10
C LYS A 16 -2.91 -0.46 10.08
N GLY A 17 -2.75 0.17 8.90
CA GLY A 17 -2.90 1.62 8.70
C GLY A 17 -4.35 2.11 8.70
N ARG A 18 -5.34 1.21 8.80
CA ARG A 18 -6.76 1.57 8.73
C ARG A 18 -7.14 2.62 9.78
N GLY A 19 -7.78 3.70 9.30
CA GLY A 19 -8.23 4.80 10.17
C GLY A 19 -7.17 5.88 10.44
N TRP A 20 -5.89 5.64 10.13
CA TRP A 20 -4.80 6.57 10.42
C TRP A 20 -4.19 7.22 9.17
N THR A 21 -4.32 6.57 8.01
CA THR A 21 -3.65 7.01 6.78
C THR A 21 -4.42 8.08 6.01
N ASN A 22 -5.74 8.26 6.24
CA ASN A 22 -6.54 9.24 5.49
C ASN A 22 -5.91 10.64 5.44
N PRO A 23 -5.91 11.29 4.25
CA PRO A 23 -6.48 10.88 2.96
C PRO A 23 -5.59 9.97 2.13
N ASN A 24 -4.41 9.55 2.61
CA ASN A 24 -3.50 8.66 1.93
C ASN A 24 -4.04 7.23 1.90
N PRO A 25 -3.65 6.41 0.90
CA PRO A 25 -4.01 5.00 0.84
C PRO A 25 -3.29 4.17 1.91
N MET A 26 -3.90 3.08 2.31
CA MET A 26 -3.23 2.03 3.06
C MET A 26 -2.27 1.28 2.13
N VAL A 27 -1.00 1.23 2.49
CA VAL A 27 0.06 0.55 1.73
C VAL A 27 0.88 -0.32 2.66
N GLY A 28 1.25 -1.50 2.19
CA GLY A 28 2.17 -2.40 2.87
C GLY A 28 3.31 -2.82 1.95
N ALA A 29 4.45 -3.08 2.54
CA ALA A 29 5.67 -3.45 1.83
C ALA A 29 6.43 -4.56 2.56
N VAL A 30 6.96 -5.53 1.80
CA VAL A 30 7.77 -6.65 2.31
C VAL A 30 9.01 -6.80 1.43
N ILE A 31 10.19 -6.85 2.05
CA ILE A 31 11.46 -7.06 1.36
C ILE A 31 11.95 -8.47 1.65
N VAL A 32 12.24 -9.21 0.59
CA VAL A 32 12.59 -10.63 0.64
C VAL A 32 13.94 -10.89 -0.02
N LYS A 33 14.80 -11.62 0.65
CA LYS A 33 16.08 -12.07 0.13
C LYS A 33 16.28 -13.56 0.42
N ASN A 34 16.69 -14.32 -0.58
CA ASN A 34 16.93 -15.77 -0.46
C ASN A 34 15.74 -16.55 0.17
N GLY A 35 14.50 -16.12 -0.14
CA GLY A 35 13.28 -16.73 0.38
C GLY A 35 12.92 -16.36 1.83
N SER A 36 13.69 -15.48 2.47
CA SER A 36 13.44 -14.97 3.82
C SER A 36 13.00 -13.50 3.79
N ILE A 37 12.05 -13.13 4.64
CA ILE A 37 11.66 -11.74 4.83
C ILE A 37 12.76 -11.06 5.65
N ILE A 38 13.33 -9.97 5.11
CA ILE A 38 14.40 -9.20 5.74
C ILE A 38 13.97 -7.79 6.15
N GLY A 39 12.79 -7.34 5.71
CA GLY A 39 12.21 -6.07 6.08
C GLY A 39 10.72 -6.04 5.82
N GLU A 40 9.97 -5.40 6.69
CA GLU A 40 8.53 -5.21 6.59
C GLU A 40 8.13 -3.80 7.00
N GLY A 41 7.13 -3.24 6.33
CA GLY A 41 6.62 -1.93 6.67
C GLY A 41 5.22 -1.69 6.12
N TYR A 42 4.55 -0.70 6.67
CA TYR A 42 3.28 -0.21 6.16
C TYR A 42 3.21 1.31 6.36
N HIS A 43 2.33 1.98 5.65
CA HIS A 43 2.05 3.40 5.89
C HIS A 43 1.25 3.53 7.18
N GLU A 44 1.88 4.03 8.24
CA GLU A 44 1.30 4.03 9.57
C GLU A 44 0.29 5.16 9.74
N LYS A 45 0.66 6.36 9.29
CA LYS A 45 -0.16 7.56 9.49
C LYS A 45 0.10 8.60 8.40
N CYS A 46 -0.94 9.36 8.05
CA CYS A 46 -0.84 10.45 7.10
C CYS A 46 0.26 11.46 7.50
N GLY A 47 1.17 11.73 6.57
CA GLY A 47 2.29 12.64 6.75
C GLY A 47 3.58 12.00 7.25
N GLU A 48 3.55 10.73 7.65
CA GLU A 48 4.72 9.94 8.04
C GLU A 48 5.30 9.16 6.84
N LEU A 49 6.31 8.31 7.11
CA LEU A 49 7.00 7.53 6.08
C LEU A 49 6.04 6.59 5.33
N HIS A 50 6.31 6.39 4.06
CA HIS A 50 5.62 5.41 3.24
C HIS A 50 6.05 3.98 3.60
N ALA A 51 5.24 3.00 3.21
CA ALA A 51 5.44 1.59 3.51
C ALA A 51 6.83 1.08 3.11
N GLU A 52 7.30 1.46 1.91
CA GLU A 52 8.61 1.05 1.38
C GLU A 52 9.76 1.57 2.26
N ARG A 53 9.66 2.82 2.71
CA ARG A 53 10.68 3.41 3.60
C ARG A 53 10.66 2.79 4.99
N ASN A 54 9.47 2.46 5.52
CA ASN A 54 9.35 1.72 6.78
C ASN A 54 9.91 0.29 6.64
N ALA A 55 9.66 -0.38 5.50
CA ALA A 55 10.26 -1.69 5.23
C ALA A 55 11.79 -1.62 5.13
N ILE A 56 12.33 -0.58 4.49
CA ILE A 56 13.78 -0.33 4.42
C ILE A 56 14.34 -0.02 5.82
N ALA A 57 13.66 0.76 6.62
CA ALA A 57 14.10 1.08 7.99
C ALA A 57 14.11 -0.14 8.92
N SER A 58 13.32 -1.16 8.62
CA SER A 58 13.24 -2.42 9.39
C SER A 58 14.20 -3.52 8.91
N LEU A 59 15.06 -3.23 7.91
CA LEU A 59 15.97 -4.21 7.34
C LEU A 59 16.89 -4.85 8.40
N THR A 60 16.97 -6.17 8.37
CA THR A 60 17.87 -6.96 9.23
C THR A 60 19.21 -7.27 8.56
N GLU A 61 19.29 -7.10 7.23
CA GLU A 61 20.49 -7.26 6.40
C GLU A 61 20.41 -6.38 5.15
N SER A 62 21.48 -6.34 4.35
CA SER A 62 21.50 -5.58 3.08
C SER A 62 20.43 -6.07 2.11
N ALA A 63 19.61 -5.14 1.58
CA ALA A 63 18.60 -5.43 0.57
C ALA A 63 19.15 -5.54 -0.86
N GLU A 64 20.47 -5.45 -1.06
CA GLU A 64 21.09 -5.61 -2.39
C GLU A 64 20.72 -6.96 -3.00
N GLY A 65 20.12 -6.94 -4.20
CA GLY A 65 19.65 -8.14 -4.89
C GLY A 65 18.31 -8.69 -4.40
N ALA A 66 17.67 -8.06 -3.41
CA ALA A 66 16.38 -8.50 -2.86
C ALA A 66 15.19 -8.23 -3.80
N THR A 67 14.04 -8.80 -3.45
CA THR A 67 12.73 -8.51 -4.06
C THR A 67 11.88 -7.71 -3.08
N LEU A 68 11.30 -6.60 -3.54
CA LEU A 68 10.29 -5.83 -2.82
C LEU A 68 8.90 -6.20 -3.34
N TYR A 69 7.98 -6.52 -2.43
CA TYR A 69 6.55 -6.66 -2.67
C TYR A 69 5.85 -5.45 -2.07
N VAL A 70 5.07 -4.73 -2.85
CA VAL A 70 4.37 -3.52 -2.41
C VAL A 70 2.95 -3.50 -2.96
N THR A 71 1.96 -3.19 -2.13
CA THR A 71 0.55 -3.27 -2.49
C THR A 71 0.08 -2.16 -3.43
N LEU A 72 0.84 -1.06 -3.56
CA LEU A 72 0.55 0.07 -4.45
C LEU A 72 1.84 0.55 -5.11
N GLU A 73 1.75 1.04 -6.34
CA GLU A 73 2.88 1.57 -7.11
C GLU A 73 3.71 2.58 -6.29
N PRO A 74 5.06 2.40 -6.19
CA PRO A 74 5.93 3.33 -5.48
C PRO A 74 5.89 4.74 -6.06
N CYS A 75 5.79 5.74 -5.19
CA CYS A 75 5.77 7.13 -5.60
C CYS A 75 7.11 7.57 -6.23
N CYS A 76 7.01 8.45 -7.24
CA CYS A 76 8.15 8.97 -8.00
C CYS A 76 8.27 10.49 -7.95
N HIS A 77 7.52 11.16 -7.08
CA HIS A 77 7.53 12.62 -6.96
C HIS A 77 7.95 13.04 -5.56
N TYR A 78 8.56 14.19 -5.45
CA TYR A 78 8.88 14.82 -4.18
C TYR A 78 7.60 15.38 -3.55
N GLY A 79 7.30 14.91 -2.35
CA GLY A 79 6.24 15.40 -1.50
C GLY A 79 6.80 15.90 -0.18
N LYS A 80 6.20 15.49 0.94
CA LYS A 80 6.77 15.72 2.28
C LYS A 80 8.01 14.85 2.53
N THR A 81 8.11 13.73 1.83
CA THR A 81 9.24 12.80 1.86
C THR A 81 9.81 12.63 0.45
N PRO A 82 11.11 12.30 0.31
CA PRO A 82 11.69 11.95 -0.99
C PRO A 82 10.98 10.74 -1.61
N PRO A 83 11.02 10.58 -2.95
CA PRO A 83 10.37 9.48 -3.65
C PRO A 83 10.77 8.10 -3.14
N CYS A 84 9.82 7.16 -3.09
CA CYS A 84 10.13 5.78 -2.72
C CYS A 84 10.96 5.06 -3.79
N THR A 85 10.81 5.45 -5.07
CA THR A 85 11.66 4.93 -6.16
C THR A 85 13.15 5.18 -5.90
N GLU A 86 13.53 6.34 -5.38
CA GLU A 86 14.93 6.64 -5.04
C GLU A 86 15.42 5.71 -3.92
N ALA A 87 14.65 5.54 -2.84
CA ALA A 87 15.02 4.67 -1.74
C ALA A 87 15.19 3.20 -2.20
N ILE A 88 14.35 2.72 -3.13
CA ILE A 88 14.44 1.38 -3.72
C ILE A 88 15.77 1.23 -4.50
N LEU A 89 16.14 2.24 -5.30
CA LEU A 89 17.37 2.24 -6.07
C LEU A 89 18.62 2.34 -5.18
N GLU A 90 18.60 3.19 -4.15
CA GLU A 90 19.69 3.31 -3.17
C GLU A 90 19.99 1.99 -2.46
N GLN A 91 18.94 1.20 -2.16
CA GLN A 91 19.07 -0.13 -1.56
C GLN A 91 19.46 -1.23 -2.55
N LYS A 92 19.60 -0.89 -3.85
CA LYS A 92 19.95 -1.84 -4.92
C LYS A 92 19.03 -3.06 -4.97
N ILE A 93 17.74 -2.85 -4.73
CA ILE A 93 16.72 -3.89 -4.86
C ILE A 93 16.64 -4.30 -6.33
N ALA A 94 16.71 -5.60 -6.61
CA ALA A 94 16.80 -6.12 -7.98
C ALA A 94 15.44 -6.34 -8.63
N ARG A 95 14.39 -6.62 -7.83
CA ARG A 95 13.03 -6.88 -8.33
C ARG A 95 11.99 -6.18 -7.47
N VAL A 96 10.97 -5.62 -8.12
CA VAL A 96 9.80 -5.01 -7.45
C VAL A 96 8.53 -5.63 -8.02
N VAL A 97 7.69 -6.17 -7.14
CA VAL A 97 6.37 -6.73 -7.45
C VAL A 97 5.32 -5.77 -6.91
N ILE A 98 4.53 -5.20 -7.81
CA ILE A 98 3.53 -4.17 -7.51
C ILE A 98 2.14 -4.78 -7.59
N GLY A 99 1.33 -4.58 -6.55
CA GLY A 99 -0.06 -5.02 -6.49
C GLY A 99 -0.96 -4.17 -7.39
N SER A 100 -1.32 -2.98 -6.92
CA SER A 100 -2.14 -2.01 -7.65
C SER A 100 -1.30 -0.93 -8.31
N ARG A 101 -1.74 -0.45 -9.47
CA ARG A 101 -1.22 0.80 -10.05
C ARG A 101 -1.81 1.99 -9.31
N ASP A 102 -1.04 3.07 -9.16
CA ASP A 102 -1.60 4.30 -8.60
C ASP A 102 -2.57 4.93 -9.61
N PRO A 103 -3.84 5.20 -9.22
CA PRO A 103 -4.83 5.81 -10.11
C PRO A 103 -4.54 7.28 -10.41
N ASN A 104 -3.64 7.92 -9.64
CA ASN A 104 -3.28 9.32 -9.82
C ASN A 104 -2.48 9.52 -11.12
N PRO A 105 -2.97 10.32 -12.10
CA PRO A 105 -2.27 10.55 -13.37
C PRO A 105 -0.85 11.11 -13.22
N LYS A 106 -0.54 11.73 -12.07
CA LYS A 106 0.79 12.25 -11.75
C LYS A 106 1.79 11.14 -11.43
N VAL A 107 1.32 9.99 -10.97
CA VAL A 107 2.13 8.85 -10.51
C VAL A 107 2.01 7.68 -11.49
N SER A 108 0.79 7.36 -11.93
CA SER A 108 0.43 6.16 -12.70
C SER A 108 1.46 5.75 -13.75
N GLY A 109 2.07 4.58 -13.57
CA GLY A 109 3.07 3.98 -14.46
C GLY A 109 4.45 4.65 -14.45
N LYS A 110 4.62 5.81 -13.81
CA LYS A 110 5.89 6.54 -13.81
C LYS A 110 6.89 5.93 -12.84
N GLY A 111 6.44 5.50 -11.68
CA GLY A 111 7.28 4.82 -10.70
C GLY A 111 7.85 3.53 -11.26
N ALA A 112 6.99 2.69 -11.82
CA ALA A 112 7.39 1.43 -12.49
C ALA A 112 8.35 1.68 -13.66
N LYS A 113 8.10 2.72 -14.48
CA LYS A 113 8.96 3.09 -15.59
C LYS A 113 10.37 3.49 -15.12
N ILE A 114 10.49 4.38 -14.13
CA ILE A 114 11.78 4.82 -13.56
C ILE A 114 12.57 3.63 -13.06
N LEU A 115 11.93 2.71 -12.32
CA LEU A 115 12.60 1.51 -11.82
C LEU A 115 13.11 0.61 -12.95
N ARG A 116 12.32 0.40 -14.01
CA ARG A 116 12.75 -0.38 -15.19
C ARG A 116 13.92 0.27 -15.93
N GLU A 117 13.88 1.58 -16.14
CA GLU A 117 14.96 2.33 -16.79
C GLU A 117 16.26 2.28 -15.98
N ALA A 118 16.18 2.13 -14.66
CA ALA A 118 17.33 1.93 -13.78
C ALA A 118 17.80 0.45 -13.69
N GLY A 119 17.17 -0.47 -14.44
CA GLY A 119 17.57 -1.88 -14.49
C GLY A 119 16.88 -2.78 -13.46
N VAL A 120 15.89 -2.29 -12.71
CA VAL A 120 15.11 -3.09 -11.77
C VAL A 120 14.07 -3.91 -12.54
N GLN A 121 13.94 -5.20 -12.23
CA GLN A 121 12.87 -6.03 -12.76
C GLN A 121 11.54 -5.64 -12.10
N VAL A 122 10.56 -5.18 -12.87
CA VAL A 122 9.26 -4.75 -12.33
C VAL A 122 8.13 -5.59 -12.90
N GLU A 123 7.36 -6.19 -11.99
CA GLU A 123 6.11 -6.89 -12.26
C GLU A 123 4.94 -6.08 -11.69
N GLU A 124 3.89 -5.87 -12.48
CA GLU A 124 2.74 -5.06 -12.10
C GLU A 124 1.46 -5.90 -12.10
N ASP A 125 0.43 -5.38 -11.45
CA ASP A 125 -0.90 -5.98 -11.37
C ASP A 125 -0.94 -7.36 -10.65
N PHE A 126 0.02 -7.61 -9.77
CA PHE A 126 0.12 -8.87 -9.03
C PHE A 126 -0.88 -8.91 -7.86
N LEU A 127 -1.84 -9.85 -7.86
CA LEU A 127 -2.99 -9.89 -6.94
C LEU A 127 -3.74 -8.55 -6.90
N ARG A 128 -3.90 -7.92 -8.06
CA ARG A 128 -4.46 -6.58 -8.19
C ARG A 128 -5.79 -6.41 -7.50
N GLU A 129 -6.73 -7.32 -7.69
CA GLU A 129 -8.07 -7.23 -7.09
C GLU A 129 -8.01 -7.19 -5.55
N GLU A 130 -7.14 -8.01 -4.93
CA GLU A 130 -6.93 -8.03 -3.49
C GLU A 130 -6.30 -6.71 -3.00
N CYS A 131 -5.38 -6.14 -3.77
CA CYS A 131 -4.72 -4.86 -3.45
C CYS A 131 -5.67 -3.66 -3.67
N ASP A 132 -6.44 -3.62 -4.76
CA ASP A 132 -7.44 -2.58 -5.02
C ASP A 132 -8.50 -2.53 -3.90
N ALA A 133 -8.92 -3.70 -3.39
CA ALA A 133 -9.89 -3.82 -2.31
C ALA A 133 -9.42 -3.20 -0.97
N LEU A 134 -8.12 -2.91 -0.80
CA LEU A 134 -7.62 -2.19 0.37
C LEU A 134 -8.10 -0.74 0.41
N ASN A 135 -8.22 -0.08 -0.74
CA ASN A 135 -8.35 1.37 -0.85
C ASN A 135 -9.52 1.85 -1.74
N PRO A 136 -10.75 1.31 -1.63
CA PRO A 136 -11.84 1.64 -2.54
C PRO A 136 -12.21 3.14 -2.49
N VAL A 137 -12.15 3.75 -1.32
CA VAL A 137 -12.44 5.18 -1.13
C VAL A 137 -11.38 6.05 -1.84
N PHE A 138 -10.11 5.71 -1.68
CA PHE A 138 -9.00 6.41 -2.33
C PHE A 138 -9.09 6.30 -3.86
N PHE A 139 -9.26 5.09 -4.39
CA PHE A 139 -9.41 4.87 -5.83
C PHE A 139 -10.59 5.64 -6.40
N HIS A 140 -11.75 5.57 -5.75
CA HIS A 140 -12.94 6.30 -6.18
C HIS A 140 -12.70 7.82 -6.22
N TYR A 141 -12.17 8.39 -5.14
CA TYR A 141 -11.95 9.83 -5.06
C TYR A 141 -10.93 10.32 -6.09
N ILE A 142 -9.80 9.63 -6.25
CA ILE A 142 -8.75 10.05 -7.20
C ILE A 142 -9.22 9.95 -8.66
N THR A 143 -10.07 8.97 -8.98
CA THR A 143 -10.56 8.78 -10.36
C THR A 143 -11.76 9.66 -10.70
N THR A 144 -12.63 9.97 -9.74
CA THR A 144 -13.89 10.68 -10.01
C THR A 144 -13.93 12.11 -9.47
N GLY A 145 -13.12 12.42 -8.47
CA GLY A 145 -13.19 13.68 -7.70
C GLY A 145 -14.44 13.78 -6.80
N LEU A 146 -15.24 12.72 -6.72
CA LEU A 146 -16.48 12.69 -5.96
C LEU A 146 -16.30 11.97 -4.61
N PRO A 147 -17.07 12.35 -3.57
CA PRO A 147 -17.05 11.64 -2.31
C PRO A 147 -17.58 10.21 -2.47
N TYR A 148 -16.97 9.27 -1.74
CA TYR A 148 -17.42 7.89 -1.67
C TYR A 148 -18.58 7.80 -0.66
N VAL A 149 -19.77 7.48 -1.14
CA VAL A 149 -20.98 7.42 -0.29
C VAL A 149 -21.25 5.98 0.12
N VAL A 150 -21.32 5.76 1.44
CA VAL A 150 -21.71 4.46 2.01
C VAL A 150 -23.04 4.66 2.76
N MET A 151 -24.07 3.95 2.33
CA MET A 151 -25.34 3.88 3.04
C MET A 151 -25.36 2.65 3.94
N LYS A 152 -25.51 2.84 5.24
CA LYS A 152 -25.67 1.76 6.21
C LYS A 152 -27.07 1.80 6.78
N TYR A 153 -27.82 0.74 6.57
CA TYR A 153 -29.13 0.54 7.18
C TYR A 153 -28.97 -0.33 8.42
N ALA A 154 -29.37 0.18 9.58
CA ALA A 154 -29.53 -0.59 10.79
C ALA A 154 -31.04 -0.68 11.09
N CYS A 155 -31.63 -1.85 10.95
CA CYS A 155 -33.01 -2.08 11.32
C CYS A 155 -33.05 -2.51 12.80
N LEU A 156 -33.29 -1.56 13.69
CA LEU A 156 -33.44 -1.82 15.13
C LEU A 156 -34.88 -2.15 15.52
N LEU A 157 -35.82 -2.11 14.55
CA LEU A 157 -37.23 -2.27 14.77
C LEU A 157 -37.67 -3.65 15.30
N TYR A 158 -36.80 -4.63 15.28
CA TYR A 158 -37.10 -5.99 15.76
C TYR A 158 -36.57 -6.31 17.16
N THR A 159 -35.69 -5.45 17.72
CA THR A 159 -34.98 -5.75 18.98
C THR A 159 -35.10 -4.66 20.04
N SER A 160 -35.42 -3.41 19.66
CA SER A 160 -35.65 -2.31 20.60
C SER A 160 -36.45 -1.21 19.95
N ASP A 161 -37.33 -0.57 20.74
CA ASP A 161 -37.99 0.69 20.39
C ASP A 161 -36.98 1.82 20.60
N ALA A 162 -36.97 2.80 19.70
CA ALA A 162 -36.09 3.98 19.82
C ALA A 162 -36.32 4.77 21.15
N ALA A 163 -37.48 4.56 21.80
CA ALA A 163 -37.76 5.11 23.12
C ALA A 163 -37.05 4.33 24.24
N ASP A 164 -36.79 3.03 24.07
CA ASP A 164 -36.11 2.21 25.06
C ASP A 164 -34.57 2.47 24.99
N ASP A 165 -34.03 2.81 23.82
CA ASP A 165 -32.63 3.16 23.65
C ASP A 165 -32.23 4.50 24.30
N MET A 166 -33.22 5.34 24.65
CA MET A 166 -33.00 6.63 25.32
C MET A 166 -33.04 6.53 26.86
N GLN A 167 -33.24 5.34 27.42
CA GLN A 167 -33.28 5.10 28.87
C GLN A 167 -32.00 4.48 29.44
N CYS A 168 -30.93 4.35 28.61
CA CYS A 168 -29.60 3.89 29.06
C CYS A 168 -28.66 5.05 29.34
#